data_6782287afa2320442eddad9248d4ff3b
#
_entry.id   6782287afa2320442eddad9248d4ff3b
#
_cell.length_a   1.000
_cell.length_b   1.000
_cell.length_c   1.000
_cell.angle_alpha   90.00
_cell.angle_beta   90.00
_cell.angle_gamma   90.00
#
_symmetry.space_group_name_H-M   'P 1'
#
loop_
_entity.id
_entity.type
_entity.pdbx_description
1 polymer ?
#
loop_
_entity_poly.entity_id
_entity_poly.type
_entity_poly.pdbx_seq_one_letter_code
_entity_poly.pdbx_strand_id
1 'polypeptide(L)'
;MKRLKMASIVLLALVFLFGGFSAASAQQKLFQLNTSWQPEHETFVVWYAMQKGWDKEEGLDIKTHYFDSGMAQWEALPAGQWVLGGLGGVPMVVGAIRYGAYLIAIGNDESVTNVVMVRPDSPIMKTKGWNKKYPQLYGSPDLVKGKTILVTTVSSGHYAMSLWLKAFGLKDGDVVIKNMDQAQAVAAFESGVGDMVVLWAPHMFTGMGKGWKVAGDVKTAGAALPIVLMGDKNFCDKNPEIVAKFLRMYLRGINLIKKEGIKLLPEYKRFYKEWAGMDMSDSMLKNDFEWHPVFQYNEQLKLFKKPAKGDSTVEAWQRTITEVFTTLGRFKPEERDKALKTPYITDKFLKMVKQPIP
;
A
#
# COMPACT_ATOMS: atom_id res chain seq x y z
N MET A 1 -75.34 66.52 28.08
CA MET A 1 -76.26 65.41 27.81
C MET A 1 -75.59 64.45 26.85
N LYS A 2 -75.81 63.17 27.08
CA LYS A 2 -75.34 61.96 26.37
C LYS A 2 -73.95 61.43 26.80
N ARG A 3 -74.05 60.44 27.63
CA ARG A 3 -72.96 59.50 28.08
C ARG A 3 -72.59 58.59 26.91
N LEU A 4 -71.33 58.51 26.63
CA LEU A 4 -70.80 57.47 25.74
C LEU A 4 -70.05 56.45 26.62
N LYS A 5 -70.54 55.20 26.63
CA LYS A 5 -69.94 54.08 27.31
C LYS A 5 -68.66 53.61 26.53
N MET A 6 -67.55 53.63 27.23
CA MET A 6 -66.32 52.97 26.72
C MET A 6 -66.51 51.45 27.01
N ALA A 7 -66.46 50.67 25.95
CA ALA A 7 -66.33 49.24 26.03
C ALA A 7 -64.85 48.88 25.95
N SER A 8 -64.33 48.32 27.02
CA SER A 8 -62.91 47.80 27.06
C SER A 8 -62.85 46.47 26.35
N ILE A 9 -62.15 46.43 25.21
CA ILE A 9 -61.76 45.19 24.52
C ILE A 9 -60.43 44.72 25.11
N VAL A 10 -60.47 43.64 25.91
CA VAL A 10 -59.29 42.92 26.37
C VAL A 10 -58.81 42.02 25.24
N LEU A 11 -57.72 42.41 24.56
CA LEU A 11 -57.09 41.61 23.54
C LEU A 11 -56.10 40.66 24.25
N LEU A 12 -56.49 39.35 24.32
CA LEU A 12 -55.62 38.32 24.83
C LEU A 12 -54.60 37.94 23.78
N ALA A 13 -53.39 38.47 23.93
CA ALA A 13 -52.26 38.07 23.07
C ALA A 13 -51.72 36.72 23.53
N LEU A 14 -52.08 35.65 22.84
CA LEU A 14 -51.47 34.33 22.94
C LEU A 14 -50.08 34.41 22.30
N VAL A 15 -49.02 34.60 23.12
CA VAL A 15 -47.63 34.43 22.71
C VAL A 15 -47.38 32.91 22.59
N PHE A 16 -47.42 32.41 21.35
CA PHE A 16 -46.87 31.09 21.02
C PHE A 16 -45.36 31.18 21.14
N LEU A 17 -44.84 30.74 22.28
CA LEU A 17 -43.43 30.42 22.44
C LEU A 17 -43.12 29.17 21.59
N PHE A 18 -42.79 29.37 20.31
CA PHE A 18 -42.05 28.38 19.54
C PHE A 18 -40.63 28.32 20.12
N GLY A 19 -40.46 27.51 21.13
CA GLY A 19 -39.17 27.05 21.58
C GLY A 19 -38.52 26.26 20.45
N GLY A 20 -37.78 26.97 19.58
CA GLY A 20 -36.88 26.33 18.63
C GLY A 20 -35.87 25.52 19.42
N PHE A 21 -36.08 24.22 19.56
CA PHE A 21 -35.04 23.30 19.89
C PHE A 21 -34.06 23.34 18.69
N SER A 22 -33.15 24.29 18.70
CA SER A 22 -31.90 24.13 17.99
C SER A 22 -31.21 22.94 18.63
N ALA A 23 -31.43 21.75 18.06
CA ALA A 23 -30.55 20.63 18.31
C ALA A 23 -29.17 21.10 17.87
N ALA A 24 -28.40 21.67 18.78
CA ALA A 24 -26.98 21.85 18.61
C ALA A 24 -26.46 20.45 18.34
N SER A 25 -26.29 20.13 17.05
CA SER A 25 -25.56 18.94 16.63
C SER A 25 -24.20 19.09 17.31
N ALA A 26 -23.99 18.38 18.41
CA ALA A 26 -22.70 18.31 19.05
C ALA A 26 -21.74 17.83 17.98
N GLN A 27 -20.90 18.72 17.48
CA GLN A 27 -19.92 18.40 16.44
C GLN A 27 -19.07 17.25 16.99
N GLN A 28 -19.30 16.06 16.45
CA GLN A 28 -18.62 14.85 16.92
C GLN A 28 -17.12 15.10 16.81
N LYS A 29 -16.40 15.09 17.95
CA LYS A 29 -14.98 15.29 17.97
C LYS A 29 -14.32 14.18 17.16
N LEU A 30 -13.73 14.55 16.03
CA LEU A 30 -13.05 13.61 15.15
C LEU A 30 -11.75 13.13 15.81
N PHE A 31 -11.45 11.86 15.65
CA PHE A 31 -10.18 11.29 16.09
C PHE A 31 -9.09 11.61 15.05
N GLN A 32 -8.07 12.37 15.47
CA GLN A 32 -6.92 12.66 14.59
C GLN A 32 -6.08 11.42 14.39
N LEU A 33 -5.89 11.02 13.12
CA LEU A 33 -5.22 9.79 12.73
C LEU A 33 -4.11 10.10 11.71
N ASN A 34 -2.86 10.06 12.17
CA ASN A 34 -1.70 10.19 11.31
C ASN A 34 -1.39 8.85 10.63
N THR A 35 -1.25 8.86 9.31
CA THR A 35 -1.03 7.66 8.49
C THR A 35 0.13 7.85 7.54
N SER A 36 0.85 6.76 7.19
CA SER A 36 2.05 6.78 6.35
C SER A 36 1.85 6.03 5.04
N TRP A 37 2.30 6.64 3.93
CA TRP A 37 2.02 6.15 2.58
C TRP A 37 3.18 6.42 1.62
N GLN A 38 3.24 5.61 0.58
CA GLN A 38 4.05 5.83 -0.61
C GLN A 38 3.14 6.27 -1.77
N PRO A 39 3.67 6.85 -2.86
CA PRO A 39 2.85 7.27 -4.02
C PRO A 39 2.44 6.06 -4.87
N GLU A 40 1.61 5.19 -4.31
CA GLU A 40 1.24 3.88 -4.85
C GLU A 40 -0.28 3.68 -4.83
N HIS A 41 -0.74 2.60 -5.46
CA HIS A 41 -2.16 2.31 -5.68
C HIS A 41 -3.00 2.27 -4.40
N GLU A 42 -2.50 1.66 -3.32
CA GLU A 42 -3.22 1.55 -2.04
C GLU A 42 -3.47 2.91 -1.40
N THR A 43 -2.60 3.88 -1.65
CA THR A 43 -2.73 5.25 -1.14
C THR A 43 -3.87 6.01 -1.79
N PHE A 44 -4.15 5.74 -3.08
CA PHE A 44 -5.30 6.31 -3.77
C PHE A 44 -6.60 6.05 -3.02
N VAL A 45 -6.76 4.87 -2.45
CA VAL A 45 -7.97 4.49 -1.69
C VAL A 45 -8.21 5.47 -0.53
N VAL A 46 -7.16 5.77 0.23
CA VAL A 46 -7.25 6.69 1.38
C VAL A 46 -7.41 8.13 0.92
N TRP A 47 -6.62 8.56 -0.07
CA TRP A 47 -6.74 9.89 -0.63
C TRP A 47 -8.15 10.14 -1.16
N TYR A 48 -8.71 9.21 -1.93
CA TYR A 48 -10.07 9.31 -2.46
C TYR A 48 -11.12 9.37 -1.35
N ALA A 49 -11.00 8.50 -0.34
CA ALA A 49 -11.89 8.51 0.82
C ALA A 49 -11.90 9.86 1.54
N MET A 50 -10.73 10.48 1.73
CA MET A 50 -10.60 11.82 2.31
C MET A 50 -11.26 12.89 1.43
N GLN A 51 -11.09 12.83 0.09
CA GLN A 51 -11.75 13.75 -0.85
C GLN A 51 -13.28 13.65 -0.79
N LYS A 52 -13.82 12.48 -0.47
CA LYS A 52 -15.26 12.23 -0.32
C LYS A 52 -15.77 12.43 1.10
N GLY A 53 -14.90 12.75 2.07
CA GLY A 53 -15.26 12.93 3.47
C GLY A 53 -15.62 11.63 4.22
N TRP A 54 -15.29 10.47 3.66
CA TRP A 54 -15.62 9.17 4.27
C TRP A 54 -14.87 8.92 5.58
N ASP A 55 -13.70 9.48 5.73
CA ASP A 55 -12.97 9.50 7.00
C ASP A 55 -13.78 10.23 8.08
N LYS A 56 -14.39 11.38 7.76
CA LYS A 56 -15.21 12.16 8.67
C LYS A 56 -16.51 11.40 9.04
N GLU A 57 -17.12 10.70 8.08
CA GLU A 57 -18.26 9.84 8.33
C GLU A 57 -17.95 8.73 9.35
N GLU A 58 -16.72 8.20 9.34
CA GLU A 58 -16.24 7.23 10.34
C GLU A 58 -15.76 7.88 11.65
N GLY A 59 -15.83 9.22 11.77
CA GLY A 59 -15.38 9.96 12.94
C GLY A 59 -13.87 10.11 13.02
N LEU A 60 -13.18 10.01 11.88
CA LEU A 60 -11.72 10.16 11.77
C LEU A 60 -11.35 11.50 11.12
N ASP A 61 -10.20 12.06 11.50
CA ASP A 61 -9.52 13.15 10.82
C ASP A 61 -8.16 12.65 10.37
N ILE A 62 -8.11 12.07 9.14
CA ILE A 62 -6.91 11.43 8.61
C ILE A 62 -5.92 12.48 8.09
N LYS A 63 -4.66 12.32 8.47
CA LYS A 63 -3.50 13.03 7.91
C LYS A 63 -2.60 11.99 7.24
N THR A 64 -2.30 12.20 5.96
CA THR A 64 -1.39 11.35 5.20
C THR A 64 0.01 11.94 5.19
N HIS A 65 1.01 11.13 5.53
CA HIS A 65 2.42 11.47 5.44
C HIS A 65 3.05 10.70 4.29
N TYR A 66 3.78 11.40 3.44
CA TYR A 66 4.48 10.85 2.29
C TYR A 66 5.85 10.32 2.68
N PHE A 67 6.21 9.14 2.15
CA PHE A 67 7.53 8.54 2.28
C PHE A 67 7.96 7.91 0.96
N ASP A 68 9.27 7.94 0.68
CA ASP A 68 9.84 7.38 -0.55
C ASP A 68 10.02 5.85 -0.49
N SER A 69 9.97 5.25 0.70
CA SER A 69 10.13 3.80 0.87
C SER A 69 9.53 3.30 2.19
N GLY A 70 9.23 2.00 2.24
CA GLY A 70 8.74 1.36 3.47
C GLY A 70 9.77 1.39 4.62
N MET A 71 11.07 1.45 4.32
CA MET A 71 12.08 1.61 5.38
C MET A 71 12.05 3.02 5.98
N ALA A 72 11.89 4.06 5.15
CA ALA A 72 11.73 5.43 5.64
C ALA A 72 10.47 5.58 6.51
N GLN A 73 9.38 4.87 6.20
CA GLN A 73 8.19 4.81 7.06
C GLN A 73 8.56 4.26 8.45
N TRP A 74 9.28 3.14 8.53
CA TRP A 74 9.66 2.55 9.82
C TRP A 74 10.60 3.43 10.64
N GLU A 75 11.53 4.12 10.01
CA GLU A 75 12.44 5.05 10.68
C GLU A 75 11.70 6.24 11.31
N ALA A 76 10.56 6.64 10.75
CA ALA A 76 9.71 7.72 11.26
C ALA A 76 8.78 7.27 12.41
N LEU A 77 8.49 5.98 12.57
CA LEU A 77 7.55 5.47 13.58
C LEU A 77 7.96 5.81 15.03
N PRO A 78 9.23 5.67 15.46
CA PRO A 78 9.62 5.99 16.84
C PRO A 78 9.43 7.46 17.22
N ALA A 79 9.39 8.37 16.23
CA ALA A 79 9.08 9.78 16.42
C ALA A 79 7.57 10.06 16.50
N GLY A 80 6.71 9.04 16.41
CA GLY A 80 5.26 9.17 16.49
C GLY A 80 4.62 9.89 15.28
N GLN A 81 5.31 9.93 14.14
CA GLN A 81 4.81 10.65 12.97
C GLN A 81 3.55 10.00 12.38
N TRP A 82 3.37 8.71 12.58
CA TRP A 82 2.21 7.96 12.10
C TRP A 82 1.91 6.75 12.99
N VAL A 83 0.74 6.16 12.85
CA VAL A 83 0.31 4.97 13.62
C VAL A 83 -0.32 3.87 12.75
N LEU A 84 -0.88 4.20 11.59
CA LEU A 84 -1.39 3.25 10.58
C LEU A 84 -0.83 3.63 9.21
N GLY A 85 -0.85 2.70 8.25
CA GLY A 85 -0.42 2.99 6.89
C GLY A 85 -0.44 1.78 5.96
N GLY A 86 0.21 1.94 4.80
CA GLY A 86 0.43 0.89 3.82
C GLY A 86 1.88 0.83 3.37
N LEU A 87 2.36 -0.37 3.04
CA LEU A 87 3.69 -0.60 2.49
C LEU A 87 3.84 -2.02 1.93
N GLY A 88 4.93 -2.27 1.23
CA GLY A 88 5.25 -3.59 0.67
C GLY A 88 5.47 -4.68 1.72
N GLY A 89 5.19 -5.93 1.34
CA GLY A 89 5.33 -7.09 2.22
C GLY A 89 6.73 -7.30 2.78
N VAL A 90 7.77 -6.83 2.09
CA VAL A 90 9.16 -6.95 2.55
C VAL A 90 9.46 -6.04 3.75
N PRO A 91 9.28 -4.72 3.68
CA PRO A 91 9.45 -3.86 4.85
C PRO A 91 8.50 -4.22 6.00
N MET A 92 7.34 -4.85 5.73
CA MET A 92 6.45 -5.36 6.79
C MET A 92 7.15 -6.36 7.72
N VAL A 93 7.94 -7.29 7.17
CA VAL A 93 8.72 -8.24 7.99
C VAL A 93 9.67 -7.48 8.92
N VAL A 94 10.34 -6.44 8.43
CA VAL A 94 11.21 -5.58 9.25
C VAL A 94 10.41 -4.89 10.36
N GLY A 95 9.22 -4.37 10.04
CA GLY A 95 8.30 -3.75 10.99
C GLY A 95 7.91 -4.70 12.12
N ALA A 96 7.59 -5.94 11.80
CA ALA A 96 7.25 -6.95 12.77
C ALA A 96 8.45 -7.31 13.70
N ILE A 97 9.64 -7.44 13.11
CA ILE A 97 10.85 -7.85 13.83
C ILE A 97 11.37 -6.74 14.76
N ARG A 98 11.46 -5.51 14.25
CA ARG A 98 12.22 -4.42 14.89
C ARG A 98 11.36 -3.36 15.54
N TYR A 99 10.15 -3.13 15.02
CA TYR A 99 9.30 -2.00 15.44
C TYR A 99 8.00 -2.41 16.14
N GLY A 100 7.69 -3.71 16.20
CA GLY A 100 6.49 -4.18 16.89
C GLY A 100 5.21 -3.73 16.18
N ALA A 101 5.07 -4.08 14.89
CA ALA A 101 3.91 -3.72 14.08
C ALA A 101 3.00 -4.91 13.80
N TYR A 102 1.71 -4.64 13.56
CA TYR A 102 0.74 -5.59 13.01
C TYR A 102 0.57 -5.41 11.51
N LEU A 103 0.44 -6.53 10.79
CA LEU A 103 -0.18 -6.62 9.47
C LEU A 103 -1.68 -6.84 9.68
N ILE A 104 -2.51 -5.87 9.28
CA ILE A 104 -3.94 -5.81 9.62
C ILE A 104 -4.88 -6.06 8.44
N ALA A 105 -4.40 -5.87 7.21
CA ALA A 105 -5.14 -6.14 5.96
C ALA A 105 -4.17 -6.18 4.76
N ILE A 106 -4.69 -6.56 3.60
CA ILE A 106 -3.97 -6.49 2.32
C ILE A 106 -4.47 -5.28 1.53
N GLY A 107 -3.55 -4.44 1.05
CA GLY A 107 -3.87 -3.31 0.17
C GLY A 107 -4.22 -3.80 -1.24
N ASN A 108 -3.24 -4.39 -1.90
CA ASN A 108 -3.35 -4.97 -3.24
C ASN A 108 -2.26 -6.02 -3.47
N ASP A 109 -2.33 -6.70 -4.62
CA ASP A 109 -1.25 -7.54 -5.15
C ASP A 109 -0.38 -6.68 -6.09
N GLU A 110 0.94 -6.68 -5.88
CA GLU A 110 1.92 -6.00 -6.72
C GLU A 110 2.95 -6.95 -7.35
N SER A 111 2.61 -8.23 -7.47
CA SER A 111 3.53 -9.25 -7.97
C SER A 111 4.03 -9.00 -9.40
N VAL A 112 3.30 -8.22 -10.22
CA VAL A 112 3.66 -7.86 -11.59
C VAL A 112 4.21 -6.44 -11.73
N THR A 113 4.17 -5.64 -10.66
CA THR A 113 4.54 -4.22 -10.67
C THR A 113 5.84 -3.94 -9.92
N ASN A 114 6.55 -4.98 -9.50
CA ASN A 114 7.94 -4.93 -9.02
C ASN A 114 8.83 -5.68 -10.00
N VAL A 115 9.68 -4.96 -10.74
CA VAL A 115 10.32 -5.46 -11.94
C VAL A 115 11.81 -5.19 -12.00
N VAL A 116 12.55 -6.10 -12.65
CA VAL A 116 13.89 -5.85 -13.15
C VAL A 116 13.78 -5.32 -14.57
N MET A 117 14.34 -4.15 -14.84
CA MET A 117 14.30 -3.51 -16.15
C MET A 117 15.69 -3.33 -16.74
N VAL A 118 15.73 -3.35 -18.05
CA VAL A 118 16.95 -3.16 -18.85
C VAL A 118 16.69 -2.18 -19.99
N ARG A 119 17.77 -1.62 -20.56
CA ARG A 119 17.67 -0.80 -21.79
C ARG A 119 17.22 -1.64 -22.98
N PRO A 120 16.59 -1.03 -24.01
CA PRO A 120 16.00 -1.77 -25.15
C PRO A 120 17.00 -2.64 -25.90
N ASP A 121 18.25 -2.22 -25.98
CA ASP A 121 19.36 -2.87 -26.68
C ASP A 121 20.12 -3.91 -25.84
N SER A 122 19.74 -4.08 -24.58
CA SER A 122 20.40 -5.00 -23.66
C SER A 122 20.38 -6.44 -24.20
N PRO A 123 21.51 -7.15 -24.18
CA PRO A 123 21.59 -8.56 -24.58
C PRO A 123 20.74 -9.49 -23.71
N ILE A 124 20.39 -9.06 -22.49
CA ILE A 124 19.50 -9.77 -21.58
C ILE A 124 18.16 -10.08 -22.26
N MET A 125 17.61 -9.15 -23.06
CA MET A 125 16.34 -9.32 -23.75
C MET A 125 16.37 -10.33 -24.92
N LYS A 126 17.55 -10.75 -25.34
CA LYS A 126 17.73 -11.75 -26.41
C LYS A 126 17.62 -13.18 -25.90
N THR A 127 17.70 -13.40 -24.58
CA THR A 127 17.67 -14.72 -23.96
C THR A 127 16.44 -14.85 -23.07
N LYS A 128 15.39 -15.50 -23.57
CA LYS A 128 14.14 -15.77 -22.81
C LYS A 128 14.08 -17.24 -22.41
N GLY A 129 13.64 -17.53 -21.17
CA GLY A 129 13.38 -18.89 -20.72
C GLY A 129 14.64 -19.76 -20.61
N TRP A 130 15.80 -19.18 -20.30
CA TRP A 130 17.04 -19.92 -20.02
C TRP A 130 16.80 -21.01 -18.97
N ASN A 131 16.08 -20.70 -17.90
CA ASN A 131 15.59 -21.70 -16.95
C ASN A 131 14.17 -22.12 -17.33
N LYS A 132 14.00 -23.39 -17.72
CA LYS A 132 12.71 -23.96 -18.16
C LYS A 132 11.61 -23.88 -17.09
N LYS A 133 11.98 -23.81 -15.79
CA LYS A 133 11.05 -23.59 -14.69
C LYS A 133 10.44 -22.18 -14.72
N TYR A 134 11.15 -21.22 -15.28
CA TYR A 134 10.77 -19.82 -15.36
C TYR A 134 10.80 -19.31 -16.80
N PRO A 135 9.93 -19.83 -17.69
CA PRO A 135 10.03 -19.63 -19.14
C PRO A 135 9.76 -18.19 -19.60
N GLN A 136 9.23 -17.35 -18.71
CA GLN A 136 8.91 -15.96 -19.01
C GLN A 136 10.05 -14.99 -18.69
N LEU A 137 11.03 -15.39 -17.87
CA LEU A 137 12.15 -14.54 -17.49
C LEU A 137 13.14 -14.39 -18.64
N TYR A 138 13.69 -13.18 -18.77
CA TYR A 138 14.78 -12.85 -19.66
C TYR A 138 16.11 -12.80 -18.90
N GLY A 139 17.18 -13.30 -19.56
CA GLY A 139 18.53 -13.32 -19.00
C GLY A 139 19.13 -14.74 -18.90
N SER A 140 20.38 -14.79 -18.53
CA SER A 140 21.15 -16.01 -18.22
C SER A 140 22.25 -15.67 -17.22
N PRO A 141 22.88 -16.65 -16.53
CA PRO A 141 23.98 -16.39 -15.61
C PRO A 141 25.09 -15.55 -16.22
N ASP A 142 25.51 -15.88 -17.43
CA ASP A 142 26.64 -15.20 -18.10
C ASP A 142 26.35 -13.75 -18.48
N LEU A 143 25.07 -13.42 -18.73
CA LEU A 143 24.67 -12.05 -19.07
C LEU A 143 24.49 -11.16 -17.84
N VAL A 144 24.32 -11.76 -16.66
CA VAL A 144 23.93 -11.07 -15.43
C VAL A 144 25.05 -10.97 -14.41
N LYS A 145 25.90 -12.02 -14.30
CA LYS A 145 26.98 -12.06 -13.33
C LYS A 145 27.94 -10.89 -13.49
N GLY A 146 28.30 -10.25 -12.37
CA GLY A 146 29.19 -9.09 -12.32
C GLY A 146 28.59 -7.77 -12.79
N LYS A 147 27.34 -7.76 -13.24
CA LYS A 147 26.64 -6.54 -13.71
C LYS A 147 26.21 -5.65 -12.56
N THR A 148 26.06 -4.36 -12.85
CA THR A 148 25.59 -3.36 -11.88
C THR A 148 24.09 -3.21 -11.94
N ILE A 149 23.42 -3.37 -10.78
CA ILE A 149 21.96 -3.23 -10.60
C ILE A 149 21.69 -2.05 -9.67
N LEU A 150 20.85 -1.11 -10.12
CA LEU A 150 20.34 -0.02 -9.32
C LEU A 150 19.06 -0.51 -8.63
N VAL A 151 18.98 -0.45 -7.30
CA VAL A 151 17.84 -0.96 -6.54
C VAL A 151 17.72 -0.28 -5.18
N THR A 152 16.51 -0.06 -4.68
CA THR A 152 16.27 0.28 -3.28
C THR A 152 16.38 -0.99 -2.45
N THR A 153 17.37 -1.08 -1.57
CA THR A 153 17.62 -2.30 -0.79
C THR A 153 16.59 -2.49 0.32
N VAL A 154 16.32 -3.76 0.70
CA VAL A 154 15.32 -4.16 1.71
C VAL A 154 13.91 -3.66 1.34
N SER A 155 13.59 -3.70 0.05
CA SER A 155 12.28 -3.33 -0.52
C SER A 155 11.65 -4.50 -1.28
N SER A 156 10.40 -4.32 -1.70
CA SER A 156 9.69 -5.21 -2.64
C SER A 156 10.47 -5.39 -3.95
N GLY A 157 11.07 -4.31 -4.47
CA GLY A 157 11.94 -4.38 -5.65
C GLY A 157 13.18 -5.24 -5.43
N HIS A 158 13.83 -5.13 -4.26
CA HIS A 158 14.96 -5.99 -3.92
C HIS A 158 14.55 -7.48 -3.91
N TYR A 159 13.36 -7.78 -3.41
CA TYR A 159 12.80 -9.14 -3.46
C TYR A 159 12.63 -9.64 -4.91
N ALA A 160 12.06 -8.79 -5.78
CA ALA A 160 11.91 -9.11 -7.21
C ALA A 160 13.26 -9.43 -7.86
N MET A 161 14.29 -8.59 -7.63
CA MET A 161 15.64 -8.80 -8.11
C MET A 161 16.23 -10.12 -7.61
N SER A 162 16.12 -10.38 -6.32
CA SER A 162 16.73 -11.59 -5.72
C SER A 162 16.07 -12.87 -6.21
N LEU A 163 14.75 -12.86 -6.44
CA LEU A 163 14.04 -13.98 -7.07
C LEU A 163 14.48 -14.19 -8.53
N TRP A 164 14.63 -13.09 -9.27
CA TRP A 164 15.11 -13.11 -10.66
C TRP A 164 16.53 -13.66 -10.74
N LEU A 165 17.45 -13.21 -9.88
CA LEU A 165 18.81 -13.74 -9.77
C LEU A 165 18.80 -15.24 -9.42
N LYS A 166 17.99 -15.64 -8.44
CA LYS A 166 17.84 -17.04 -8.01
C LYS A 166 17.37 -17.96 -9.15
N ALA A 167 16.53 -17.46 -10.06
CA ALA A 167 16.10 -18.22 -11.23
C ALA A 167 17.28 -18.61 -12.15
N PHE A 168 18.39 -17.91 -12.09
CA PHE A 168 19.65 -18.19 -12.81
C PHE A 168 20.71 -18.87 -11.94
N GLY A 169 20.38 -19.25 -10.70
CA GLY A 169 21.35 -19.81 -9.75
C GLY A 169 22.31 -18.77 -9.17
N LEU A 170 22.00 -17.48 -9.33
CA LEU A 170 22.78 -16.35 -8.81
C LEU A 170 22.20 -15.85 -7.50
N LYS A 171 23.00 -15.10 -6.75
CA LYS A 171 22.64 -14.40 -5.51
C LYS A 171 23.10 -12.95 -5.57
N ASP A 172 22.67 -12.13 -4.63
CA ASP A 172 23.02 -10.71 -4.54
C ASP A 172 24.52 -10.43 -4.67
N GLY A 173 25.36 -11.29 -4.06
CA GLY A 173 26.81 -11.17 -4.11
C GLY A 173 27.47 -11.48 -5.48
N ASP A 174 26.69 -12.00 -6.43
CA ASP A 174 27.18 -12.26 -7.80
C ASP A 174 27.02 -11.04 -8.73
N VAL A 175 26.43 -9.95 -8.24
CA VAL A 175 26.21 -8.68 -8.95
C VAL A 175 26.69 -7.49 -8.12
N VAL A 176 26.84 -6.33 -8.74
CA VAL A 176 27.15 -5.07 -8.03
C VAL A 176 25.87 -4.32 -7.74
N ILE A 177 25.44 -4.30 -6.48
CA ILE A 177 24.23 -3.59 -6.04
C ILE A 177 24.59 -2.15 -5.71
N LYS A 178 23.89 -1.20 -6.35
CA LYS A 178 23.89 0.22 -5.97
C LYS A 178 22.55 0.60 -5.37
N ASN A 179 22.56 0.88 -4.06
CA ASN A 179 21.36 1.31 -3.34
C ASN A 179 21.01 2.75 -3.66
N MET A 180 19.76 3.00 -4.06
CA MET A 180 19.21 4.34 -4.25
C MET A 180 17.68 4.30 -4.29
N ASP A 181 17.04 5.44 -4.03
CA ASP A 181 15.59 5.57 -4.10
C ASP A 181 15.10 5.53 -5.55
N GLN A 182 13.80 5.28 -5.74
CA GLN A 182 13.23 5.02 -7.06
C GLN A 182 13.43 6.17 -8.06
N ALA A 183 13.18 7.41 -7.65
CA ALA A 183 13.37 8.57 -8.52
C ALA A 183 14.84 8.75 -8.92
N GLN A 184 15.76 8.55 -7.98
CA GLN A 184 17.21 8.57 -8.23
C GLN A 184 17.64 7.44 -9.15
N ALA A 185 17.07 6.22 -8.95
CA ALA A 185 17.36 5.07 -9.81
C ALA A 185 16.91 5.30 -11.26
N VAL A 186 15.73 5.90 -11.46
CA VAL A 186 15.27 6.30 -12.79
C VAL A 186 16.23 7.30 -13.43
N ALA A 187 16.59 8.38 -12.75
CA ALA A 187 17.50 9.41 -13.27
C ALA A 187 18.90 8.86 -13.57
N ALA A 188 19.46 8.05 -12.66
CA ALA A 188 20.76 7.43 -12.83
C ALA A 188 20.77 6.44 -14.00
N PHE A 189 19.75 5.61 -14.14
CA PHE A 189 19.65 4.66 -15.23
C PHE A 189 19.44 5.33 -16.59
N GLU A 190 18.69 6.42 -16.64
CA GLU A 190 18.53 7.26 -17.84
C GLU A 190 19.86 7.89 -18.29
N SER A 191 20.69 8.33 -17.34
CA SER A 191 22.03 8.90 -17.63
C SER A 191 23.08 7.86 -17.99
N GLY A 192 22.72 6.57 -18.10
CA GLY A 192 23.64 5.51 -18.49
C GLY A 192 24.27 4.74 -17.33
N VAL A 193 23.96 5.05 -16.07
CA VAL A 193 24.51 4.35 -14.89
C VAL A 193 23.83 2.99 -14.73
N GLY A 194 24.63 1.96 -14.43
CA GLY A 194 24.17 0.59 -14.22
C GLY A 194 23.78 -0.15 -15.51
N ASP A 195 23.72 -1.46 -15.42
CA ASP A 195 23.30 -2.35 -16.52
C ASP A 195 21.79 -2.65 -16.42
N MET A 196 21.27 -2.64 -15.21
CA MET A 196 19.88 -2.93 -14.88
C MET A 196 19.38 -1.97 -13.80
N VAL A 197 18.06 -1.77 -13.78
CA VAL A 197 17.38 -1.02 -12.72
C VAL A 197 16.18 -1.81 -12.22
N VAL A 198 15.92 -1.73 -10.92
CA VAL A 198 14.78 -2.37 -10.29
C VAL A 198 13.80 -1.31 -9.84
N LEU A 199 12.62 -1.37 -10.40
CA LEU A 199 11.57 -0.38 -10.16
C LEU A 199 10.28 -1.06 -9.76
N TRP A 200 9.49 -0.31 -9.00
CA TRP A 200 8.06 -0.63 -8.79
C TRP A 200 7.16 0.47 -9.34
N ALA A 201 5.86 0.20 -9.42
CA ALA A 201 4.88 1.19 -9.84
C ALA A 201 4.81 2.36 -8.83
N PRO A 202 4.69 3.62 -9.30
CA PRO A 202 4.50 4.03 -10.70
C PRO A 202 5.82 4.19 -11.49
N HIS A 203 6.99 4.12 -10.87
CA HIS A 203 8.29 4.38 -11.51
C HIS A 203 8.62 3.40 -12.65
N MET A 204 8.15 2.14 -12.55
CA MET A 204 8.31 1.19 -13.65
C MET A 204 7.61 1.66 -14.93
N PHE A 205 6.45 2.31 -14.80
CA PHE A 205 5.74 2.86 -15.98
C PHE A 205 6.48 4.04 -16.58
N THR A 206 7.15 4.86 -15.75
CA THR A 206 8.09 5.88 -16.24
C THR A 206 9.21 5.22 -17.06
N GLY A 207 9.80 4.13 -16.57
CA GLY A 207 10.80 3.35 -17.30
C GLY A 207 10.27 2.78 -18.62
N MET A 208 9.06 2.21 -18.61
CA MET A 208 8.39 1.72 -19.83
C MET A 208 8.19 2.86 -20.85
N GLY A 209 7.77 4.04 -20.39
CA GLY A 209 7.61 5.24 -21.23
C GLY A 209 8.93 5.68 -21.87
N LYS A 210 10.09 5.43 -21.23
CA LYS A 210 11.44 5.65 -21.78
C LYS A 210 11.90 4.51 -22.68
N GLY A 211 11.05 3.49 -22.92
CA GLY A 211 11.33 2.35 -23.79
C GLY A 211 12.10 1.20 -23.11
N TRP A 212 12.36 1.29 -21.79
CA TRP A 212 13.02 0.21 -21.06
C TRP A 212 12.15 -1.05 -21.04
N LYS A 213 12.80 -2.21 -20.96
CA LYS A 213 12.14 -3.52 -21.07
C LYS A 213 12.15 -4.26 -19.74
N VAL A 214 11.05 -4.91 -19.43
CA VAL A 214 10.94 -5.78 -18.24
C VAL A 214 11.65 -7.10 -18.53
N ALA A 215 12.67 -7.42 -17.76
CA ALA A 215 13.40 -8.69 -17.82
C ALA A 215 12.74 -9.75 -16.91
N GLY A 216 12.04 -9.35 -15.87
CA GLY A 216 11.29 -10.23 -14.97
C GLY A 216 10.60 -9.45 -13.86
N ASP A 217 9.61 -10.09 -13.25
CA ASP A 217 8.84 -9.63 -12.11
C ASP A 217 8.67 -10.75 -11.08
N VAL A 218 8.05 -10.45 -9.93
CA VAL A 218 7.86 -11.43 -8.85
C VAL A 218 6.99 -12.60 -9.28
N LYS A 219 5.91 -12.35 -10.04
CA LYS A 219 4.99 -13.39 -10.50
C LYS A 219 5.66 -14.33 -11.50
N THR A 220 6.39 -13.79 -12.47
CA THR A 220 7.12 -14.59 -13.46
C THR A 220 8.31 -15.35 -12.83
N ALA A 221 8.81 -14.88 -11.69
CA ALA A 221 9.77 -15.60 -10.84
C ALA A 221 9.11 -16.61 -9.87
N GLY A 222 7.78 -16.82 -9.97
CA GLY A 222 7.05 -17.88 -9.28
C GLY A 222 6.68 -17.55 -7.82
N ALA A 223 6.56 -16.27 -7.46
CA ALA A 223 6.19 -15.83 -6.13
C ALA A 223 5.03 -14.83 -6.14
N ALA A 224 4.54 -14.46 -4.97
CA ALA A 224 3.57 -13.41 -4.75
C ALA A 224 4.17 -12.29 -3.90
N LEU A 225 3.65 -11.08 -4.08
CA LEU A 225 4.10 -9.90 -3.35
C LEU A 225 2.90 -8.99 -3.03
N PRO A 226 2.43 -8.97 -1.77
CA PRO A 226 1.35 -8.08 -1.37
C PRO A 226 1.88 -6.71 -0.95
N ILE A 227 1.11 -5.66 -1.22
CA ILE A 227 1.03 -4.49 -0.37
C ILE A 227 0.16 -4.82 0.83
N VAL A 228 0.59 -4.39 2.00
CA VAL A 228 -0.12 -4.66 3.25
C VAL A 228 -0.50 -3.36 3.94
N LEU A 229 -1.63 -3.37 4.64
CA LEU A 229 -1.97 -2.35 5.61
C LEU A 229 -1.38 -2.76 6.96
N MET A 230 -0.75 -1.82 7.63
CA MET A 230 -0.03 -2.06 8.88
C MET A 230 -0.37 -1.03 9.94
N GLY A 231 -0.05 -1.36 11.18
CA GLY A 231 -0.20 -0.44 12.29
C GLY A 231 0.79 -0.67 13.41
N ASP A 232 1.13 0.40 14.12
CA ASP A 232 1.84 0.30 15.39
C ASP A 232 1.06 -0.60 16.35
N LYS A 233 1.72 -1.61 16.90
CA LYS A 233 1.07 -2.61 17.76
C LYS A 233 0.43 -1.98 19.00
N ASN A 234 1.14 -1.07 19.65
CA ASN A 234 0.65 -0.43 20.89
C ASN A 234 -0.57 0.44 20.60
N PHE A 235 -0.55 1.19 19.49
CA PHE A 235 -1.69 1.97 19.05
C PHE A 235 -2.89 1.08 18.74
N CYS A 236 -2.70 0.04 17.95
CA CYS A 236 -3.76 -0.89 17.53
C CYS A 236 -4.42 -1.60 18.71
N ASP A 237 -3.62 -2.05 19.70
CA ASP A 237 -4.13 -2.72 20.89
C ASP A 237 -4.91 -1.76 21.81
N LYS A 238 -4.52 -0.49 21.88
CA LYS A 238 -5.21 0.53 22.69
C LYS A 238 -6.45 1.10 22.00
N ASN A 239 -6.50 1.10 20.66
CA ASN A 239 -7.53 1.77 19.86
C ASN A 239 -8.13 0.84 18.79
N PRO A 240 -8.56 -0.39 19.13
CA PRO A 240 -9.01 -1.36 18.14
C PRO A 240 -10.20 -0.88 17.31
N GLU A 241 -11.11 -0.09 17.92
CA GLU A 241 -12.28 0.50 17.24
C GLU A 241 -11.85 1.54 16.16
N ILE A 242 -10.79 2.30 16.43
CA ILE A 242 -10.26 3.28 15.46
C ILE A 242 -9.67 2.52 14.25
N VAL A 243 -8.94 1.43 14.50
CA VAL A 243 -8.41 0.57 13.43
C VAL A 243 -9.55 -0.03 12.60
N ALA A 244 -10.61 -0.53 13.23
CA ALA A 244 -11.78 -1.08 12.53
C ALA A 244 -12.51 -0.03 11.68
N LYS A 245 -12.67 1.20 12.17
CA LYS A 245 -13.23 2.33 11.42
C LYS A 245 -12.38 2.70 10.22
N PHE A 246 -11.05 2.79 10.38
CA PHE A 246 -10.12 3.01 9.29
C PHE A 246 -10.25 1.91 8.22
N LEU A 247 -10.26 0.64 8.62
CA LEU A 247 -10.43 -0.49 7.70
C LEU A 247 -11.80 -0.47 7.00
N ARG A 248 -12.88 -0.05 7.69
CA ARG A 248 -14.21 0.09 7.08
C ARG A 248 -14.21 1.13 5.96
N MET A 249 -13.63 2.30 6.23
CA MET A 249 -13.45 3.35 5.22
C MET A 249 -12.61 2.85 4.04
N TYR A 250 -11.48 2.19 4.32
CA TYR A 250 -10.59 1.65 3.29
C TYR A 250 -11.32 0.62 2.40
N LEU A 251 -12.02 -0.32 3.01
CA LEU A 251 -12.79 -1.35 2.30
C LEU A 251 -13.97 -0.78 1.48
N ARG A 252 -14.56 0.35 1.90
CA ARG A 252 -15.51 1.11 1.08
C ARG A 252 -14.85 1.56 -0.22
N GLY A 253 -13.61 2.06 -0.17
CA GLY A 253 -12.83 2.41 -1.37
C GLY A 253 -12.50 1.20 -2.24
N ILE A 254 -12.17 0.06 -1.64
CA ILE A 254 -11.97 -1.19 -2.37
C ILE A 254 -13.24 -1.63 -3.10
N ASN A 255 -14.41 -1.55 -2.43
CA ASN A 255 -15.70 -1.84 -3.07
C ASN A 255 -15.95 -0.93 -4.28
N LEU A 256 -15.63 0.37 -4.14
CA LEU A 256 -15.75 1.31 -5.25
C LEU A 256 -14.83 0.95 -6.42
N ILE A 257 -13.56 0.62 -6.16
CA ILE A 257 -12.60 0.18 -7.20
C ILE A 257 -13.14 -1.04 -7.94
N LYS A 258 -13.64 -2.05 -7.22
CA LYS A 258 -14.23 -3.26 -7.84
C LYS A 258 -15.49 -2.95 -8.67
N LYS A 259 -16.28 -1.98 -8.25
CA LYS A 259 -17.53 -1.60 -8.92
C LYS A 259 -17.31 -0.73 -10.15
N GLU A 260 -16.51 0.31 -10.03
CA GLU A 260 -16.36 1.35 -11.06
C GLU A 260 -15.18 1.08 -12.00
N GLY A 261 -14.14 0.38 -11.53
CA GLY A 261 -12.97 0.05 -12.33
C GLY A 261 -12.32 1.29 -12.95
N ILE A 262 -11.96 1.18 -14.23
CA ILE A 262 -11.26 2.25 -14.98
C ILE A 262 -12.05 3.57 -15.11
N LYS A 263 -13.32 3.63 -14.73
CA LYS A 263 -14.06 4.90 -14.66
C LYS A 263 -13.49 5.86 -13.63
N LEU A 264 -12.70 5.34 -12.67
CA LEU A 264 -11.99 6.12 -11.66
C LEU A 264 -10.68 6.75 -12.19
N LEU A 265 -10.26 6.48 -13.42
CA LEU A 265 -9.00 7.04 -13.97
C LEU A 265 -8.86 8.56 -13.87
N PRO A 266 -9.91 9.39 -14.06
CA PRO A 266 -9.78 10.84 -13.87
C PRO A 266 -9.38 11.20 -12.43
N GLU A 267 -9.97 10.57 -11.43
CA GLU A 267 -9.62 10.78 -10.01
C GLU A 267 -8.25 10.19 -9.67
N TYR A 268 -7.90 9.05 -10.28
CA TYR A 268 -6.61 8.42 -10.14
C TYR A 268 -5.48 9.30 -10.70
N LYS A 269 -5.71 9.96 -11.83
CA LYS A 269 -4.81 10.96 -12.42
C LYS A 269 -4.64 12.17 -11.50
N ARG A 270 -5.74 12.65 -10.90
CA ARG A 270 -5.69 13.74 -9.91
C ARG A 270 -4.86 13.34 -8.68
N PHE A 271 -5.04 12.14 -8.16
CA PHE A 271 -4.24 11.63 -7.04
C PHE A 271 -2.75 11.69 -7.34
N TYR A 272 -2.30 11.12 -8.46
CA TYR A 272 -0.88 11.14 -8.81
C TYR A 272 -0.35 12.56 -8.99
N LYS A 273 -1.13 13.44 -9.63
CA LYS A 273 -0.73 14.83 -9.85
C LYS A 273 -0.71 15.65 -8.56
N GLU A 274 -1.77 15.58 -7.77
CA GLU A 274 -1.97 16.46 -6.61
C GLU A 274 -1.24 15.95 -5.36
N TRP A 275 -1.20 14.65 -5.14
CA TRP A 275 -0.60 14.07 -3.94
C TRP A 275 0.82 13.56 -4.16
N ALA A 276 1.07 12.88 -5.27
CA ALA A 276 2.38 12.30 -5.57
C ALA A 276 3.29 13.23 -6.40
N GLY A 277 2.75 14.33 -6.97
CA GLY A 277 3.54 15.24 -7.81
C GLY A 277 3.96 14.62 -9.16
N MET A 278 3.27 13.57 -9.61
CA MET A 278 3.62 12.80 -10.81
C MET A 278 2.62 13.06 -11.94
N ASP A 279 3.13 13.36 -13.12
CA ASP A 279 2.31 13.47 -14.34
C ASP A 279 2.44 12.18 -15.15
N MET A 280 1.39 11.36 -15.12
CA MET A 280 1.34 10.07 -15.80
C MET A 280 0.39 10.13 -16.99
N SER A 281 0.78 9.48 -18.10
CA SER A 281 -0.11 9.31 -19.26
C SER A 281 -1.30 8.41 -18.92
N ASP A 282 -2.42 8.58 -19.64
CA ASP A 282 -3.62 7.77 -19.42
C ASP A 282 -3.37 6.26 -19.61
N SER A 283 -2.45 5.89 -20.51
CA SER A 283 -2.07 4.48 -20.71
C SER A 283 -1.28 3.92 -19.51
N MET A 284 -0.38 4.71 -18.91
CA MET A 284 0.34 4.32 -17.71
C MET A 284 -0.61 4.17 -16.53
N LEU A 285 -1.51 5.14 -16.33
CA LEU A 285 -2.52 5.11 -15.28
C LEU A 285 -3.45 3.92 -15.41
N LYS A 286 -3.87 3.59 -16.64
CA LYS A 286 -4.70 2.42 -16.89
C LYS A 286 -3.99 1.13 -16.51
N ASN A 287 -2.75 0.96 -16.95
CA ASN A 287 -1.96 -0.21 -16.60
C ASN A 287 -1.75 -0.32 -15.09
N ASP A 288 -1.37 0.78 -14.44
CA ASP A 288 -1.16 0.83 -13.01
C ASP A 288 -2.43 0.43 -12.24
N PHE A 289 -3.58 0.97 -12.64
CA PHE A 289 -4.87 0.65 -12.04
C PHE A 289 -5.28 -0.82 -12.22
N GLU A 290 -5.08 -1.39 -13.42
CA GLU A 290 -5.46 -2.76 -13.75
C GLU A 290 -4.50 -3.82 -13.19
N TRP A 291 -3.22 -3.47 -12.99
CA TRP A 291 -2.18 -4.42 -12.56
C TRP A 291 -2.04 -4.55 -11.04
N HIS A 292 -2.87 -3.83 -10.28
CA HIS A 292 -2.96 -3.92 -8.82
C HIS A 292 -4.29 -4.53 -8.37
N PRO A 293 -4.47 -5.87 -8.43
CA PRO A 293 -5.68 -6.50 -7.91
C PRO A 293 -5.90 -6.19 -6.44
N VAL A 294 -7.12 -5.76 -6.11
CA VAL A 294 -7.55 -5.44 -4.75
C VAL A 294 -8.51 -6.50 -4.21
N PHE A 295 -8.63 -6.60 -2.88
CA PHE A 295 -9.37 -7.65 -2.20
C PHE A 295 -10.49 -7.07 -1.34
N GLN A 296 -11.75 -7.46 -1.61
CA GLN A 296 -12.92 -7.07 -0.82
C GLN A 296 -12.92 -7.78 0.54
N TYR A 297 -13.78 -7.34 1.45
CA TYR A 297 -13.86 -7.83 2.84
C TYR A 297 -13.83 -9.36 2.96
N ASN A 298 -14.70 -10.06 2.22
CA ASN A 298 -14.76 -11.53 2.28
C ASN A 298 -13.52 -12.19 1.65
N GLU A 299 -12.90 -11.56 0.65
CA GLU A 299 -11.64 -12.00 0.07
C GLU A 299 -10.51 -11.83 1.07
N GLN A 300 -10.47 -10.70 1.78
CA GLN A 300 -9.54 -10.46 2.89
C GLN A 300 -9.61 -11.56 3.93
N LEU A 301 -10.81 -11.83 4.47
CA LEU A 301 -10.99 -12.87 5.49
C LEU A 301 -10.53 -14.26 5.02
N LYS A 302 -10.69 -14.60 3.73
CA LYS A 302 -10.18 -15.86 3.16
C LYS A 302 -8.66 -15.90 3.15
N LEU A 303 -7.98 -14.78 2.81
CA LEU A 303 -6.52 -14.69 2.79
C LEU A 303 -5.91 -14.90 4.18
N PHE A 304 -6.57 -14.40 5.23
CA PHE A 304 -6.12 -14.55 6.62
C PHE A 304 -6.54 -15.87 7.27
N LYS A 305 -7.50 -16.59 6.69
CA LYS A 305 -8.02 -17.83 7.28
C LYS A 305 -6.94 -18.91 7.31
N LYS A 306 -6.63 -19.39 8.51
CA LYS A 306 -5.75 -20.54 8.68
C LYS A 306 -6.45 -21.83 8.24
N PRO A 307 -5.81 -22.67 7.43
CA PRO A 307 -6.26 -24.03 7.19
C PRO A 307 -6.06 -24.89 8.46
N ALA A 308 -6.60 -26.11 8.46
CA ALA A 308 -6.42 -27.03 9.59
C ALA A 308 -4.95 -27.38 9.85
N LYS A 309 -4.11 -27.35 8.84
CA LYS A 309 -2.65 -27.52 8.93
C LYS A 309 -1.97 -26.51 8.01
N GLY A 310 -0.90 -25.87 8.51
CA GLY A 310 -0.09 -24.91 7.75
C GLY A 310 -0.48 -23.45 7.97
N ASP A 311 0.04 -22.60 7.11
CA ASP A 311 -0.12 -21.15 7.15
C ASP A 311 -1.37 -20.70 6.41
N SER A 312 -1.93 -19.57 6.81
CA SER A 312 -2.83 -18.79 5.94
C SER A 312 -2.08 -18.30 4.71
N THR A 313 -2.80 -17.84 3.70
CA THR A 313 -2.16 -17.27 2.48
C THR A 313 -1.23 -16.11 2.84
N VAL A 314 -1.66 -15.21 3.72
CA VAL A 314 -0.84 -14.05 4.16
C VAL A 314 0.41 -14.53 4.91
N GLU A 315 0.27 -15.49 5.80
CA GLU A 315 1.43 -16.06 6.52
C GLU A 315 2.42 -16.74 5.57
N ALA A 316 1.93 -17.47 4.57
CA ALA A 316 2.78 -18.12 3.57
C ALA A 316 3.57 -17.10 2.74
N TRP A 317 2.94 -15.98 2.34
CA TRP A 317 3.62 -14.89 1.64
C TRP A 317 4.74 -14.29 2.51
N GLN A 318 4.43 -13.93 3.75
CA GLN A 318 5.40 -13.32 4.67
C GLN A 318 6.53 -14.29 5.04
N ARG A 319 6.22 -15.59 5.19
CA ARG A 319 7.23 -16.64 5.39
C ARG A 319 8.18 -16.71 4.19
N THR A 320 7.66 -16.75 2.96
CA THR A 320 8.48 -16.83 1.75
C THR A 320 9.45 -15.64 1.66
N ILE A 321 8.97 -14.44 1.92
CA ILE A 321 9.78 -13.22 1.97
C ILE A 321 10.87 -13.36 3.05
N THR A 322 10.50 -13.77 4.26
CA THR A 322 11.43 -13.96 5.38
C THR A 322 12.55 -14.95 5.02
N GLU A 323 12.20 -16.10 4.45
CA GLU A 323 13.17 -17.13 4.07
C GLU A 323 14.13 -16.66 2.97
N VAL A 324 13.62 -15.94 1.95
CA VAL A 324 14.46 -15.36 0.89
C VAL A 324 15.47 -14.38 1.51
N PHE A 325 15.01 -13.43 2.32
CA PHE A 325 15.90 -12.42 2.91
C PHE A 325 16.87 -13.00 3.95
N THR A 326 16.51 -14.08 4.62
CA THR A 326 17.44 -14.85 5.48
C THR A 326 18.52 -15.51 4.63
N THR A 327 18.15 -16.17 3.53
CA THR A 327 19.09 -16.81 2.61
C THR A 327 20.09 -15.79 2.01
N LEU A 328 19.65 -14.55 1.80
CA LEU A 328 20.48 -13.44 1.33
C LEU A 328 21.35 -12.82 2.43
N GLY A 329 21.26 -13.28 3.67
CA GLY A 329 21.98 -12.72 4.82
C GLY A 329 21.48 -11.33 5.25
N ARG A 330 20.28 -10.93 4.81
CA ARG A 330 19.65 -9.65 5.20
C ARG A 330 18.92 -9.73 6.53
N PHE A 331 18.44 -10.93 6.88
CA PHE A 331 17.94 -11.26 8.21
C PHE A 331 18.88 -12.29 8.86
N LYS A 332 19.20 -12.04 10.12
CA LYS A 332 19.93 -13.00 10.95
C LYS A 332 19.02 -14.18 11.32
N PRO A 333 19.57 -15.35 11.69
CA PRO A 333 18.76 -16.49 12.13
C PRO A 333 17.76 -16.16 13.24
N GLU A 334 18.18 -15.36 14.23
CA GLU A 334 17.31 -14.90 15.32
C GLU A 334 16.20 -13.96 14.86
N GLU A 335 16.45 -13.10 13.86
CA GLU A 335 15.42 -12.23 13.25
C GLU A 335 14.41 -13.06 12.46
N ARG A 336 14.89 -14.04 11.68
CA ARG A 336 14.03 -15.03 11.00
C ARG A 336 13.11 -15.73 11.98
N ASP A 337 13.67 -16.28 13.03
CA ASP A 337 12.91 -16.99 14.07
C ASP A 337 11.88 -16.07 14.72
N LYS A 338 12.24 -14.83 15.01
CA LYS A 338 11.32 -13.82 15.52
C LYS A 338 10.20 -13.55 14.54
N ALA A 339 10.48 -13.34 13.25
CA ALA A 339 9.46 -13.10 12.21
C ALA A 339 8.47 -14.28 12.12
N LEU A 340 8.97 -15.52 12.19
CA LEU A 340 8.14 -16.72 12.02
C LEU A 340 7.34 -17.10 13.27
N LYS A 341 7.77 -16.67 14.46
CA LYS A 341 7.14 -17.01 15.75
C LYS A 341 6.26 -15.89 16.32
N THR A 342 6.50 -14.63 15.94
CA THR A 342 5.72 -13.49 16.44
C THR A 342 4.37 -13.43 15.74
N PRO A 343 3.24 -13.37 16.47
CA PRO A 343 1.90 -13.26 15.88
C PRO A 343 1.61 -11.81 15.45
N TYR A 344 2.27 -11.33 14.39
CA TYR A 344 2.07 -9.98 13.87
C TYR A 344 1.01 -9.89 12.76
N ILE A 345 0.62 -11.02 12.16
CA ILE A 345 -0.40 -11.11 11.14
C ILE A 345 -1.75 -11.37 11.84
N THR A 346 -2.71 -10.46 11.67
CA THR A 346 -3.97 -10.58 12.42
C THR A 346 -5.17 -10.07 11.62
N ASP A 347 -6.26 -10.85 11.62
CA ASP A 347 -7.58 -10.46 11.10
C ASP A 347 -8.52 -9.91 12.19
N LYS A 348 -8.01 -9.72 13.42
CA LYS A 348 -8.79 -9.23 14.57
C LYS A 348 -9.58 -7.98 14.22
N PHE A 349 -8.93 -7.00 13.62
CA PHE A 349 -9.55 -5.71 13.31
C PHE A 349 -10.50 -5.78 12.11
N LEU A 350 -10.20 -6.65 11.12
CA LEU A 350 -11.13 -6.93 10.01
C LEU A 350 -12.45 -7.50 10.55
N LYS A 351 -12.39 -8.43 11.49
CA LYS A 351 -13.58 -9.03 12.13
C LYS A 351 -14.42 -8.03 12.95
N MET A 352 -13.83 -6.91 13.38
CA MET A 352 -14.52 -5.82 14.07
C MET A 352 -15.20 -4.82 13.11
N VAL A 353 -14.93 -4.90 11.81
CA VAL A 353 -15.52 -3.99 10.82
C VAL A 353 -17.03 -4.16 10.77
N LYS A 354 -17.78 -3.08 11.05
CA LYS A 354 -19.24 -3.06 11.00
C LYS A 354 -19.75 -3.26 9.57
N GLN A 355 -20.72 -4.15 9.44
CA GLN A 355 -21.42 -4.43 8.17
C GLN A 355 -22.78 -3.71 8.13
N PRO A 356 -23.34 -3.39 6.94
CA PRO A 356 -22.65 -3.50 5.65
C PRO A 356 -21.58 -2.42 5.47
N ILE A 357 -20.59 -2.72 4.63
CA ILE A 357 -19.64 -1.71 4.13
C ILE A 357 -20.27 -1.05 2.90
N PRO A 358 -20.42 0.29 2.87
CA PRO A 358 -21.05 1.02 1.77
C PRO A 358 -20.43 0.77 0.40
#